data_2ffd01c7f079981891ee63b6c6e794cd
#
_entry.id   2ffd01c7f079981891ee63b6c6e794cd
#
_cell.length_a   1.000
_cell.length_b   1.000
_cell.length_c   1.000
_cell.angle_alpha   90.00
_cell.angle_beta   90.00
_cell.angle_gamma   90.00
#
_symmetry.space_group_name_H-M   'P 1'
#
loop_
_entity.id
_entity.type
_entity.pdbx_description
1 polymer ?
#
loop_
_entity_poly.entity_id
_entity_poly.type
_entity_poly.pdbx_seq_one_letter_code
_entity_poly.pdbx_strand_id
1 'polypeptide(L)'
;MVILITGASHTGKTLLAQRMLEKYMYPCLSIDHLKMGMIRSGNTPLTPEDDDALTEYLWPIIREIIKTAIENHQNLIVEGCYVPFNWRIDFAEAYLADIRFICLAMTDDYIDKHFSDIVGYSSVIESRRYDSDCTISNLKRDNRECYERFLKAGEQVTLIDQSFEHVIETLLN
;
A
#
# COMPACT_ATOMS: atom_id res chain seq x y z
N MET A 1 -17.45 3.69 -4.01
CA MET A 1 -16.50 2.57 -3.90
C MET A 1 -15.12 3.08 -3.52
N VAL A 2 -14.46 2.46 -2.55
CA VAL A 2 -13.07 2.76 -2.17
C VAL A 2 -12.16 1.63 -2.65
N ILE A 3 -11.00 1.97 -3.23
CA ILE A 3 -9.94 1.01 -3.57
C ILE A 3 -8.83 1.19 -2.55
N LEU A 4 -8.61 0.18 -1.70
CA LEU A 4 -7.57 0.17 -0.67
C LEU A 4 -6.40 -0.69 -1.16
N ILE A 5 -5.26 -0.04 -1.44
CA ILE A 5 -4.06 -0.68 -1.99
C ILE A 5 -2.99 -0.72 -0.91
N THR A 6 -2.52 -1.90 -0.56
CA THR A 6 -1.42 -2.11 0.38
C THR A 6 -0.43 -3.16 -0.12
N GLY A 7 0.54 -3.51 0.68
CA GLY A 7 1.55 -4.50 0.35
C GLY A 7 2.94 -4.10 0.85
N ALA A 8 3.93 -4.95 0.65
CA ALA A 8 5.30 -4.70 1.06
C ALA A 8 5.90 -3.46 0.39
N SER A 9 7.00 -2.96 0.94
CA SER A 9 7.72 -1.84 0.32
C SER A 9 8.19 -2.21 -1.09
N HIS A 10 8.30 -1.22 -1.98
CA HIS A 10 8.78 -1.36 -3.36
C HIS A 10 7.91 -2.23 -4.31
N THR A 11 6.71 -2.66 -3.91
CA THR A 11 5.82 -3.48 -4.76
C THR A 11 5.04 -2.70 -5.82
N GLY A 12 5.31 -1.40 -5.99
CA GLY A 12 4.67 -0.59 -7.02
C GLY A 12 3.25 -0.12 -6.69
N LYS A 13 2.85 -0.08 -5.41
CA LYS A 13 1.55 0.42 -4.95
C LYS A 13 1.19 1.79 -5.52
N THR A 14 2.12 2.73 -5.39
CA THR A 14 1.94 4.11 -5.87
C THR A 14 1.77 4.17 -7.39
N LEU A 15 2.49 3.33 -8.14
CA LEU A 15 2.32 3.24 -9.60
C LEU A 15 0.95 2.65 -9.97
N LEU A 16 0.52 1.58 -9.28
CA LEU A 16 -0.83 1.03 -9.47
C LEU A 16 -1.90 2.07 -9.15
N ALA A 17 -1.77 2.78 -8.03
CA ALA A 17 -2.70 3.84 -7.64
C ALA A 17 -2.75 4.97 -8.69
N GLN A 18 -1.61 5.38 -9.24
CA GLN A 18 -1.54 6.37 -10.31
C GLN A 18 -2.25 5.89 -11.59
N ARG A 19 -2.02 4.65 -12.00
CA ARG A 19 -2.71 4.06 -13.17
C ARG A 19 -4.22 3.95 -12.96
N MET A 20 -4.66 3.60 -11.75
CA MET A 20 -6.08 3.57 -11.39
C MET A 20 -6.70 4.97 -11.37
N LEU A 21 -5.97 5.97 -10.85
CA LEU A 21 -6.40 7.37 -10.88
C LEU A 21 -6.61 7.82 -12.33
N GLU A 22 -5.66 7.54 -13.23
CA GLU A 22 -5.74 7.91 -14.66
C GLU A 22 -6.90 7.19 -15.37
N LYS A 23 -7.13 5.92 -15.04
CA LYS A 23 -8.19 5.12 -15.68
C LYS A 23 -9.58 5.44 -15.17
N TYR A 24 -9.75 5.53 -13.85
CA TYR A 24 -11.04 5.68 -13.20
C TYR A 24 -11.37 7.12 -12.83
N MET A 25 -10.41 8.03 -12.91
CA MET A 25 -10.55 9.43 -12.48
C MET A 25 -10.96 9.54 -11.00
N TYR A 26 -10.55 8.59 -10.16
CA TYR A 26 -10.78 8.62 -8.73
C TYR A 26 -9.68 9.39 -8.02
N PRO A 27 -9.99 10.27 -7.06
CA PRO A 27 -8.96 10.91 -6.24
C PRO A 27 -8.14 9.85 -5.48
N CYS A 28 -6.87 10.16 -5.23
CA CYS A 28 -5.96 9.28 -4.53
C CYS A 28 -5.45 9.92 -3.24
N LEU A 29 -5.52 9.18 -2.13
CA LEU A 29 -4.90 9.49 -0.85
C LEU A 29 -3.70 8.57 -0.65
N SER A 30 -2.49 9.13 -0.68
CA SER A 30 -1.29 8.43 -0.25
C SER A 30 -1.15 8.51 1.27
N ILE A 31 -1.05 7.36 1.92
CA ILE A 31 -0.82 7.27 3.37
C ILE A 31 0.57 7.82 3.72
N ASP A 32 1.56 7.66 2.83
CA ASP A 32 2.90 8.23 3.03
C ASP A 32 2.87 9.77 3.02
N HIS A 33 2.05 10.38 2.18
CA HIS A 33 1.87 11.84 2.22
C HIS A 33 1.23 12.28 3.53
N LEU A 34 0.19 11.57 4.00
CA LEU A 34 -0.43 11.84 5.29
C LEU A 34 0.60 11.69 6.42
N LYS A 35 1.36 10.58 6.45
CA LYS A 35 2.46 10.34 7.40
C LYS A 35 3.40 11.53 7.47
N MET A 36 3.96 11.93 6.33
CA MET A 36 4.92 13.03 6.30
C MET A 36 4.28 14.37 6.68
N GLY A 37 3.00 14.57 6.35
CA GLY A 37 2.23 15.73 6.79
C GLY A 37 2.13 15.80 8.31
N MET A 38 1.78 14.69 8.97
CA MET A 38 1.63 14.61 10.43
C MET A 38 2.98 14.79 11.16
N ILE A 39 4.04 14.17 10.66
CA ILE A 39 5.38 14.30 11.23
C ILE A 39 5.90 15.72 11.09
N ARG A 40 5.88 16.28 9.87
CA ARG A 40 6.46 17.62 9.59
C ARG A 40 5.69 18.76 10.22
N SER A 41 4.39 18.59 10.47
CA SER A 41 3.56 19.59 11.17
C SER A 41 3.66 19.48 12.70
N GLY A 42 4.40 18.48 13.21
CA GLY A 42 4.55 18.28 14.66
C GLY A 42 3.31 17.70 15.35
N ASN A 43 2.37 17.11 14.59
CA ASN A 43 1.19 16.45 15.15
C ASN A 43 1.49 15.08 15.76
N THR A 44 2.67 14.55 15.55
CA THR A 44 3.17 13.32 16.18
C THR A 44 4.66 13.45 16.48
N PRO A 45 5.17 12.87 17.58
CA PRO A 45 6.59 12.79 17.87
C PRO A 45 7.29 11.65 17.13
N LEU A 46 6.54 10.81 16.40
CA LEU A 46 7.07 9.65 15.67
C LEU A 46 7.97 10.11 14.52
N THR A 47 8.91 9.24 14.18
CA THR A 47 9.83 9.41 13.05
C THR A 47 9.46 8.47 11.88
N PRO A 48 9.97 8.67 10.67
CA PRO A 48 9.67 7.78 9.54
C PRO A 48 10.07 6.32 9.75
N GLU A 49 10.93 6.04 10.72
CA GLU A 49 11.45 4.70 11.04
C GLU A 49 10.56 3.92 12.04
N ASP A 50 9.55 4.59 12.63
CA ASP A 50 8.66 4.00 13.64
C ASP A 50 7.43 3.31 12.99
N ASP A 51 7.63 2.39 12.04
CA ASP A 51 6.58 1.84 11.15
C ASP A 51 5.38 1.25 11.89
N ASP A 52 5.59 0.44 12.93
CA ASP A 52 4.49 -0.17 13.70
C ASP A 52 3.68 0.91 14.44
N ALA A 53 4.35 1.84 15.13
CA ALA A 53 3.70 2.93 15.83
C ALA A 53 2.99 3.90 14.86
N LEU A 54 3.56 4.12 13.69
CA LEU A 54 2.93 4.90 12.62
C LEU A 54 1.67 4.21 12.09
N THR A 55 1.68 2.88 11.96
CA THR A 55 0.48 2.13 11.56
C THR A 55 -0.63 2.33 12.58
N GLU A 56 -0.34 2.17 13.87
CA GLU A 56 -1.32 2.39 14.95
C GLU A 56 -1.84 3.83 15.01
N TYR A 57 -0.97 4.81 14.72
CA TYR A 57 -1.33 6.23 14.74
C TYR A 57 -2.15 6.67 13.52
N LEU A 58 -1.77 6.23 12.32
CA LEU A 58 -2.39 6.66 11.06
C LEU A 58 -3.69 5.91 10.74
N TRP A 59 -3.75 4.62 11.04
CA TRP A 59 -4.88 3.79 10.65
C TRP A 59 -6.23 4.28 11.14
N PRO A 60 -6.41 4.71 12.40
CA PRO A 60 -7.68 5.28 12.85
C PRO A 60 -8.15 6.47 12.02
N ILE A 61 -7.22 7.32 11.56
CA ILE A 61 -7.52 8.48 10.72
C ILE A 61 -7.97 8.02 9.33
N ILE A 62 -7.20 7.12 8.72
CA ILE A 62 -7.46 6.58 7.38
C ILE A 62 -8.79 5.84 7.33
N ARG A 63 -9.06 5.01 8.33
CA ARG A 63 -10.32 4.29 8.49
C ARG A 63 -11.53 5.22 8.46
N GLU A 64 -11.50 6.32 9.19
CA GLU A 64 -12.60 7.27 9.24
C GLU A 64 -12.72 8.08 7.93
N ILE A 65 -11.62 8.37 7.23
CA ILE A 65 -11.65 8.95 5.88
C ILE A 65 -12.34 7.99 4.90
N ILE A 66 -12.01 6.69 4.95
CA ILE A 66 -12.63 5.65 4.12
C ILE A 66 -14.15 5.59 4.38
N LYS A 67 -14.56 5.53 5.65
CA LYS A 67 -15.99 5.52 6.03
C LYS A 67 -16.70 6.75 5.50
N THR A 68 -16.12 7.94 5.72
CA THR A 68 -16.69 9.21 5.24
C THR A 68 -16.86 9.23 3.72
N ALA A 69 -15.87 8.73 2.97
CA ALA A 69 -15.98 8.65 1.50
C ALA A 69 -17.14 7.72 1.08
N ILE A 70 -17.30 6.57 1.74
CA ILE A 70 -18.39 5.62 1.45
C ILE A 70 -19.75 6.24 1.78
N GLU A 71 -19.91 6.85 2.96
CA GLU A 71 -21.14 7.51 3.41
C GLU A 71 -21.58 8.64 2.47
N ASN A 72 -20.63 9.35 1.89
CA ASN A 72 -20.88 10.41 0.91
C ASN A 72 -20.99 9.89 -0.54
N HIS A 73 -20.99 8.58 -0.76
CA HIS A 73 -21.01 7.96 -2.09
C HIS A 73 -19.88 8.45 -3.01
N GLN A 74 -18.73 8.76 -2.42
CA GLN A 74 -17.54 9.19 -3.15
C GLN A 74 -16.65 8.00 -3.51
N ASN A 75 -15.98 8.11 -4.65
CA ASN A 75 -14.93 7.18 -5.02
C ASN A 75 -13.59 7.69 -4.48
N LEU A 76 -12.75 6.77 -3.99
CA LEU A 76 -11.45 7.10 -3.44
C LEU A 76 -10.47 5.95 -3.62
N ILE A 77 -9.24 6.25 -4.01
CA ILE A 77 -8.10 5.33 -3.93
C ILE A 77 -7.31 5.70 -2.68
N VAL A 78 -7.01 4.71 -1.83
CA VAL A 78 -6.14 4.85 -0.66
C VAL A 78 -4.97 3.90 -0.83
N GLU A 79 -3.73 4.38 -0.78
CA GLU A 79 -2.55 3.54 -0.97
C GLU A 79 -1.48 3.77 0.10
N GLY A 80 -0.81 2.70 0.50
CA GLY A 80 0.35 2.74 1.41
C GLY A 80 0.58 1.46 2.19
N CYS A 81 1.67 1.44 2.98
CA CYS A 81 2.05 0.28 3.79
C CYS A 81 1.31 0.19 5.13
N TYR A 82 0.75 1.29 5.63
CA TYR A 82 0.24 1.44 7.00
C TYR A 82 -1.21 0.94 7.15
N VAL A 83 -1.51 -0.23 6.62
CA VAL A 83 -2.80 -0.92 6.73
C VAL A 83 -2.61 -2.15 7.63
N PRO A 84 -3.30 -2.25 8.78
CA PRO A 84 -3.20 -3.42 9.65
C PRO A 84 -3.63 -4.71 8.94
N PHE A 85 -3.00 -5.83 9.28
CA PHE A 85 -3.33 -7.12 8.66
C PHE A 85 -4.78 -7.56 8.93
N ASN A 86 -5.34 -7.16 10.06
CA ASN A 86 -6.73 -7.44 10.47
C ASN A 86 -7.67 -6.26 10.19
N TRP A 87 -7.38 -5.39 9.25
CA TRP A 87 -8.09 -4.16 8.94
C TRP A 87 -9.62 -4.30 8.83
N ARG A 88 -10.11 -5.47 8.39
CA ARG A 88 -11.55 -5.71 8.19
C ARG A 88 -12.37 -5.60 9.46
N ILE A 89 -11.78 -5.92 10.62
CA ILE A 89 -12.51 -5.88 11.91
C ILE A 89 -12.97 -4.47 12.29
N ASP A 90 -12.36 -3.44 11.67
CA ASP A 90 -12.68 -2.05 11.93
C ASP A 90 -13.85 -1.52 11.09
N PHE A 91 -14.41 -2.35 10.20
CA PHE A 91 -15.51 -2.01 9.31
C PHE A 91 -16.70 -2.96 9.48
N ALA A 92 -17.91 -2.40 9.56
CA ALA A 92 -19.12 -3.20 9.43
C ALA A 92 -19.28 -3.72 7.99
N GLU A 93 -20.05 -4.79 7.78
CA GLU A 93 -20.29 -5.43 6.49
C GLU A 93 -20.73 -4.43 5.39
N ALA A 94 -21.56 -3.45 5.79
CA ALA A 94 -22.05 -2.43 4.86
C ALA A 94 -20.90 -1.58 4.26
N TYR A 95 -19.85 -1.31 5.02
CA TYR A 95 -18.67 -0.61 4.48
C TYR A 95 -17.80 -1.55 3.66
N LEU A 96 -17.62 -2.81 4.12
CA LEU A 96 -16.78 -3.79 3.42
C LEU A 96 -17.27 -4.09 2.01
N ALA A 97 -18.58 -4.02 1.76
CA ALA A 97 -19.18 -4.19 0.44
C ALA A 97 -18.74 -3.12 -0.58
N ASP A 98 -18.33 -1.94 -0.09
CA ASP A 98 -17.87 -0.81 -0.92
C ASP A 98 -16.35 -0.65 -0.95
N ILE A 99 -15.58 -1.62 -0.38
CA ILE A 99 -14.11 -1.60 -0.36
C ILE A 99 -13.56 -2.72 -1.26
N ARG A 100 -12.87 -2.32 -2.33
CA ARG A 100 -12.00 -3.22 -3.12
C ARG A 100 -10.61 -3.21 -2.49
N PHE A 101 -10.22 -4.32 -1.89
CA PHE A 101 -8.89 -4.48 -1.28
C PHE A 101 -7.90 -5.10 -2.26
N ILE A 102 -6.69 -4.55 -2.34
CA ILE A 102 -5.59 -5.04 -3.16
C ILE A 102 -4.33 -5.04 -2.29
N CYS A 103 -3.73 -6.21 -2.13
CA CYS A 103 -2.44 -6.38 -1.46
C CYS A 103 -1.41 -6.89 -2.46
N LEU A 104 -0.27 -6.23 -2.57
CA LEU A 104 0.82 -6.61 -3.48
C LEU A 104 2.01 -7.17 -2.70
N ALA A 105 2.55 -8.29 -3.17
CA ALA A 105 3.82 -8.84 -2.71
C ALA A 105 4.62 -9.41 -3.89
N MET A 106 5.94 -9.36 -3.81
CA MET A 106 6.84 -9.94 -4.81
C MET A 106 7.32 -11.32 -4.34
N THR A 107 7.50 -12.25 -5.28
CA THR A 107 8.17 -13.52 -4.99
C THR A 107 9.69 -13.33 -4.86
N ASP A 108 10.34 -14.25 -4.16
CA ASP A 108 11.81 -14.25 -4.02
C ASP A 108 12.50 -14.29 -5.38
N ASP A 109 11.99 -15.14 -6.29
CA ASP A 109 12.51 -15.28 -7.65
C ASP A 109 12.38 -14.01 -8.48
N TYR A 110 11.27 -13.27 -8.30
CA TYR A 110 11.07 -11.99 -8.95
C TYR A 110 12.07 -10.96 -8.45
N ILE A 111 12.25 -10.87 -7.14
CA ILE A 111 13.21 -9.96 -6.51
C ILE A 111 14.64 -10.24 -6.99
N ASP A 112 15.05 -11.52 -7.04
CA ASP A 112 16.40 -11.90 -7.51
C ASP A 112 16.67 -11.45 -8.95
N LYS A 113 15.68 -11.58 -9.82
CA LYS A 113 15.81 -11.29 -11.25
C LYS A 113 15.72 -9.79 -11.57
N HIS A 114 14.96 -9.04 -10.78
CA HIS A 114 14.57 -7.66 -11.08
C HIS A 114 15.04 -6.64 -10.04
N PHE A 115 15.98 -7.00 -9.16
CA PHE A 115 16.41 -6.12 -8.08
C PHE A 115 16.87 -4.74 -8.57
N SER A 116 17.65 -4.69 -9.64
CA SER A 116 18.12 -3.43 -10.22
C SER A 116 16.97 -2.54 -10.71
N ASP A 117 15.95 -3.15 -11.29
CA ASP A 117 14.77 -2.43 -11.78
C ASP A 117 13.92 -1.93 -10.61
N ILE A 118 13.72 -2.77 -9.58
CA ILE A 118 12.99 -2.42 -8.35
C ILE A 118 13.60 -1.18 -7.69
N VAL A 119 14.93 -1.17 -7.54
CA VAL A 119 15.67 -0.01 -6.99
C VAL A 119 15.58 1.19 -7.93
N GLY A 120 15.73 0.98 -9.23
CA GLY A 120 15.62 2.05 -10.23
C GLY A 120 14.25 2.71 -10.29
N TYR A 121 13.18 1.92 -10.15
CA TYR A 121 11.80 2.42 -10.16
C TYR A 121 11.35 3.04 -8.83
N SER A 122 12.08 2.84 -7.73
CA SER A 122 11.72 3.40 -6.42
C SER A 122 11.62 4.94 -6.41
N SER A 123 12.25 5.61 -7.36
CA SER A 123 12.30 7.07 -7.48
C SER A 123 11.50 7.64 -8.66
N VAL A 124 10.72 6.82 -9.38
CA VAL A 124 10.01 7.27 -10.60
C VAL A 124 8.82 8.19 -10.26
N ILE A 125 8.11 7.90 -9.17
CA ILE A 125 6.94 8.70 -8.75
C ILE A 125 7.25 9.51 -7.50
N GLU A 126 8.06 8.96 -6.59
CA GLU A 126 8.45 9.61 -5.34
C GLU A 126 9.96 9.86 -5.32
N SER A 127 10.37 11.07 -4.92
CA SER A 127 11.79 11.35 -4.67
C SER A 127 12.19 10.72 -3.33
N ARG A 128 12.57 9.45 -3.33
CA ARG A 128 13.13 8.79 -2.15
C ARG A 128 14.60 9.16 -2.00
N ARG A 129 14.95 9.70 -0.83
CA ARG A 129 16.36 9.80 -0.44
C ARG A 129 16.91 8.39 -0.33
N TYR A 130 18.20 8.22 -0.62
CA TYR A 130 18.94 6.96 -0.64
C TYR A 130 18.46 6.00 0.46
N ASP A 131 17.80 4.92 0.04
CA ASP A 131 17.27 3.88 0.93
C ASP A 131 18.38 2.85 1.14
N SER A 132 19.24 3.10 2.16
CA SER A 132 20.35 2.20 2.51
C SER A 132 19.87 0.80 2.91
N ASP A 133 18.61 0.67 3.27
CA ASP A 133 18.00 -0.57 3.76
C ASP A 133 17.35 -1.40 2.65
N CYS A 134 17.28 -0.86 1.43
CA CYS A 134 16.79 -1.58 0.26
C CYS A 134 17.82 -2.61 -0.22
N THR A 135 17.88 -3.74 0.45
CA THR A 135 18.70 -4.90 0.08
C THR A 135 17.83 -6.05 -0.39
N ILE A 136 18.39 -6.96 -1.21
CA ILE A 136 17.68 -8.18 -1.65
C ILE A 136 17.12 -8.95 -0.44
N SER A 137 17.94 -9.11 0.61
CA SER A 137 17.53 -9.85 1.81
C SER A 137 16.38 -9.20 2.56
N ASN A 138 16.41 -7.86 2.70
CA ASN A 138 15.34 -7.11 3.35
C ASN A 138 14.07 -7.16 2.51
N LEU A 139 14.16 -6.93 1.19
CA LEU A 139 13.01 -7.02 0.29
C LEU A 139 12.33 -8.40 0.35
N LYS A 140 13.10 -9.49 0.33
CA LYS A 140 12.56 -10.85 0.44
C LYS A 140 11.87 -11.07 1.78
N ARG A 141 12.52 -10.68 2.87
CA ARG A 141 11.94 -10.79 4.22
C ARG A 141 10.62 -10.05 4.31
N ASP A 142 10.59 -8.79 3.92
CA ASP A 142 9.44 -7.89 4.07
C ASP A 142 8.28 -8.33 3.16
N ASN A 143 8.56 -8.80 1.94
CA ASN A 143 7.54 -9.33 1.03
C ASN A 143 6.96 -10.65 1.54
N ARG A 144 7.79 -11.55 2.06
CA ARG A 144 7.33 -12.83 2.63
C ARG A 144 6.49 -12.60 3.88
N GLU A 145 6.94 -11.73 4.79
CA GLU A 145 6.19 -11.38 6.00
C GLU A 145 4.83 -10.76 5.64
N CYS A 146 4.81 -9.80 4.73
CA CYS A 146 3.58 -9.18 4.24
C CYS A 146 2.62 -10.22 3.67
N TYR A 147 3.10 -11.09 2.77
CA TYR A 147 2.32 -12.16 2.17
C TYR A 147 1.72 -13.09 3.22
N GLU A 148 2.57 -13.64 4.11
CA GLU A 148 2.13 -14.61 5.13
C GLU A 148 1.12 -14.03 6.11
N ARG A 149 1.33 -12.79 6.55
CA ARG A 149 0.45 -12.14 7.54
C ARG A 149 -0.91 -11.80 6.96
N PHE A 150 -0.99 -11.24 5.74
CA PHE A 150 -2.28 -11.00 5.09
C PHE A 150 -3.00 -12.29 4.72
N LEU A 151 -2.29 -13.30 4.23
CA LEU A 151 -2.87 -14.62 3.95
C LEU A 151 -3.45 -15.27 5.22
N LYS A 152 -2.72 -15.20 6.35
CA LYS A 152 -3.19 -15.68 7.65
C LYS A 152 -4.42 -14.92 8.16
N ALA A 153 -4.55 -13.65 7.80
CA ALA A 153 -5.72 -12.84 8.11
C ALA A 153 -6.92 -13.12 7.18
N GLY A 154 -6.78 -14.04 6.20
CA GLY A 154 -7.83 -14.41 5.26
C GLY A 154 -7.92 -13.52 4.02
N GLU A 155 -6.93 -12.66 3.78
CA GLU A 155 -6.87 -11.80 2.62
C GLU A 155 -6.26 -12.50 1.41
N GLN A 156 -6.69 -12.07 0.22
CA GLN A 156 -6.02 -12.43 -1.01
C GLN A 156 -4.83 -11.49 -1.25
N VAL A 157 -3.68 -12.06 -1.55
CA VAL A 157 -2.47 -11.31 -1.90
C VAL A 157 -2.13 -11.56 -3.37
N THR A 158 -1.99 -10.51 -4.13
CA THR A 158 -1.56 -10.56 -5.52
C THR A 158 -0.04 -10.66 -5.56
N LEU A 159 0.46 -11.80 -6.06
CA LEU A 159 1.89 -12.04 -6.21
C LEU A 159 2.40 -11.50 -7.55
N ILE A 160 3.50 -10.76 -7.48
CA ILE A 160 4.28 -10.34 -8.63
C ILE A 160 5.39 -11.38 -8.80
N ASP A 161 5.23 -12.27 -9.79
CA ASP A 161 6.09 -13.43 -10.01
C ASP A 161 6.81 -13.43 -11.36
N GLN A 162 6.22 -12.86 -12.42
CA GLN A 162 6.77 -12.85 -13.77
C GLN A 162 6.87 -11.46 -14.37
N SER A 163 5.78 -10.71 -14.39
CA SER A 163 5.70 -9.40 -15.01
C SER A 163 4.87 -8.45 -14.17
N PHE A 164 5.50 -7.39 -13.71
CA PHE A 164 4.83 -6.31 -12.99
C PHE A 164 3.73 -5.66 -13.85
N GLU A 165 4.03 -5.35 -15.12
CA GLU A 165 3.07 -4.73 -16.03
C GLU A 165 1.83 -5.62 -16.25
N HIS A 166 2.01 -6.93 -16.39
CA HIS A 166 0.88 -7.86 -16.52
C HIS A 166 -0.01 -7.88 -15.29
N VAL A 167 0.58 -7.86 -14.09
CA VAL A 167 -0.18 -7.78 -12.82
C VAL A 167 -0.98 -6.47 -12.76
N ILE A 168 -0.36 -5.34 -13.10
CA ILE A 168 -1.03 -4.03 -13.14
C ILE A 168 -2.21 -4.05 -14.12
N GLU A 169 -2.00 -4.54 -15.36
CA GLU A 169 -3.06 -4.64 -16.37
C GLU A 169 -4.23 -5.51 -15.89
N THR A 170 -3.94 -6.63 -15.23
CA THR A 170 -4.95 -7.53 -14.67
C THR A 170 -5.77 -6.84 -13.57
N LEU A 171 -5.13 -6.08 -12.71
CA LEU A 171 -5.79 -5.38 -11.60
C LEU A 171 -6.60 -4.16 -12.07
N LEU A 172 -6.24 -3.60 -13.22
CA LEU A 172 -6.96 -2.50 -13.85
C LEU A 172 -8.25 -2.96 -14.56
N ASN A 173 -8.39 -4.23 -14.92
CA ASN A 173 -9.58 -4.77 -15.61
C ASN A 173 -10.57 -5.35 -14.63
#